data_ab099f935b629d5373ef866d5f4ae9e3
#
_entry.id   ab099f935b629d5373ef866d5f4ae9e3
#
_cell.length_a   1.000
_cell.length_b   1.000
_cell.length_c   1.000
_cell.angle_alpha   90.00
_cell.angle_beta   90.00
_cell.angle_gamma   90.00
#
_symmetry.space_group_name_H-M   'P 1'
#
loop_
_entity.id
_entity.type
_entity.pdbx_description
1 polymer ?
#
loop_
_entity_poly.entity_id
_entity_poly.type
_entity_poly.pdbx_seq_one_letter_code
_entity_poly.pdbx_strand_id
1 'polypeptide(L)'
;MSEPSLKKWIETGYKLFAEEGPEGIQVERLARILNRNKSGFYHYFGDMESFSGELMKHHYKLFDQFLKDIESCANVDPESVMVLLKHKLTVMAQMHLVRNKSNPMFYGSHQAHDDNVSQAMQPIWSKHLNIFNNPELVSQYFSMIRDMFYSRITWSNFTYDFLSGIAEEAKDIIIRIHTEKENSVNP
;
A
#
# COMPACT_ATOMS: atom_id res chain seq x y z
N MET A 1 31.09 -13.47 1.06
CA MET A 1 29.74 -14.11 1.10
C MET A 1 28.85 -13.34 0.16
N SER A 2 28.16 -14.01 -0.75
CA SER A 2 27.56 -13.34 -1.90
C SER A 2 26.26 -12.60 -1.53
N GLU A 3 26.24 -11.27 -1.68
CA GLU A 3 25.05 -10.40 -1.68
C GLU A 3 23.80 -11.00 -2.36
N PRO A 4 23.91 -11.79 -3.44
CA PRO A 4 22.76 -12.42 -4.08
C PRO A 4 21.95 -13.36 -3.19
N SER A 5 22.56 -13.93 -2.13
CA SER A 5 21.87 -14.88 -1.24
C SER A 5 20.99 -14.16 -0.20
N LEU A 6 21.50 -13.08 0.42
CA LEU A 6 20.75 -12.23 1.35
C LEU A 6 19.52 -11.64 0.66
N LYS A 7 19.71 -11.09 -0.53
CA LYS A 7 18.64 -10.49 -1.35
C LYS A 7 17.49 -11.48 -1.60
N LYS A 8 17.79 -12.74 -1.91
CA LYS A 8 16.76 -13.76 -2.15
C LYS A 8 15.89 -14.04 -0.91
N TRP A 9 16.48 -14.04 0.29
CA TRP A 9 15.71 -14.19 1.52
C TRP A 9 14.72 -13.02 1.72
N ILE A 10 15.21 -11.79 1.49
CA ILE A 10 14.39 -10.57 1.62
C ILE A 10 13.27 -10.56 0.59
N GLU A 11 13.57 -10.78 -0.68
CA GLU A 11 12.58 -10.77 -1.77
C GLU A 11 11.51 -11.87 -1.58
N THR A 12 11.93 -13.07 -1.17
CA THR A 12 10.97 -14.16 -0.90
C THR A 12 10.10 -13.86 0.31
N GLY A 13 10.69 -13.37 1.39
CA GLY A 13 9.94 -12.96 2.58
C GLY A 13 8.99 -11.81 2.30
N TYR A 14 9.42 -10.83 1.51
CA TYR A 14 8.57 -9.71 1.12
C TYR A 14 7.37 -10.14 0.28
N LYS A 15 7.59 -11.09 -0.64
CA LYS A 15 6.49 -11.68 -1.42
C LYS A 15 5.48 -12.36 -0.50
N LEU A 16 5.92 -13.21 0.43
CA LEU A 16 5.04 -13.88 1.39
C LEU A 16 4.31 -12.87 2.29
N PHE A 17 5.01 -11.82 2.72
CA PHE A 17 4.39 -10.75 3.50
C PHE A 17 3.28 -10.03 2.71
N ALA A 18 3.52 -9.71 1.45
CA ALA A 18 2.54 -9.07 0.59
C ALA A 18 1.33 -9.96 0.27
N GLU A 19 1.53 -11.26 0.16
CA GLU A 19 0.47 -12.23 -0.17
C GLU A 19 -0.37 -12.61 1.06
N GLU A 20 0.25 -12.80 2.22
CA GLU A 20 -0.36 -13.47 3.38
C GLU A 20 -0.22 -12.68 4.69
N GLY A 21 0.50 -11.57 4.69
CA GLY A 21 0.77 -10.80 5.90
C GLY A 21 1.89 -11.36 6.76
N PRO A 22 2.00 -10.89 8.02
CA PRO A 22 3.05 -11.33 8.95
C PRO A 22 3.08 -12.84 9.19
N GLU A 23 1.93 -13.47 9.22
CA GLU A 23 1.76 -14.91 9.49
C GLU A 23 2.36 -15.77 8.38
N GLY A 24 2.48 -15.24 7.16
CA GLY A 24 3.12 -15.90 6.03
C GLY A 24 4.62 -16.05 6.17
N ILE A 25 5.24 -15.25 7.05
CA ILE A 25 6.70 -15.20 7.23
C ILE A 25 7.14 -16.21 8.30
N GLN A 26 7.58 -17.38 7.86
CA GLN A 26 8.10 -18.44 8.74
C GLN A 26 9.47 -18.89 8.23
N VAL A 27 10.47 -19.00 9.11
CA VAL A 27 11.85 -19.37 8.75
C VAL A 27 11.90 -20.71 8.01
N GLU A 28 11.12 -21.69 8.50
CA GLU A 28 11.01 -23.02 7.90
C GLU A 28 10.48 -22.96 6.48
N ARG A 29 9.47 -22.13 6.27
CA ARG A 29 8.83 -21.96 4.96
C ARG A 29 9.77 -21.25 3.98
N LEU A 30 10.41 -20.18 4.42
CA LEU A 30 11.42 -19.46 3.63
C LEU A 30 12.58 -20.39 3.23
N ALA A 31 13.13 -21.12 4.17
CA ALA A 31 14.21 -22.07 3.93
C ALA A 31 13.82 -23.13 2.90
N ARG A 32 12.59 -23.68 3.00
CA ARG A 32 12.06 -24.67 2.05
C ARG A 32 11.89 -24.08 0.66
N ILE A 33 11.29 -22.89 0.53
CA ILE A 33 11.08 -22.23 -0.77
C ILE A 33 12.42 -21.94 -1.45
N LEU A 34 13.41 -21.48 -0.68
CA LEU A 34 14.73 -21.15 -1.21
C LEU A 34 15.64 -22.36 -1.40
N ASN A 35 15.20 -23.55 -1.01
CA ASN A 35 16.02 -24.76 -0.94
C ASN A 35 17.33 -24.53 -0.15
N ARG A 36 17.20 -24.00 1.06
CA ARG A 36 18.31 -23.63 1.96
C ARG A 36 18.07 -24.20 3.36
N ASN A 37 19.14 -24.26 4.15
CA ASN A 37 19.07 -24.63 5.56
C ASN A 37 18.65 -23.41 6.41
N LYS A 38 17.89 -23.62 7.48
CA LYS A 38 17.52 -22.56 8.44
C LYS A 38 18.74 -21.86 9.05
N SER A 39 19.85 -22.58 9.24
CA SER A 39 21.10 -21.97 9.71
C SER A 39 21.59 -20.82 8.84
N GLY A 40 21.29 -20.86 7.53
CA GLY A 40 21.58 -19.76 6.62
C GLY A 40 20.78 -18.50 6.93
N PHE A 41 19.51 -18.64 7.33
CA PHE A 41 18.69 -17.51 7.77
C PHE A 41 19.31 -16.84 9.01
N TYR A 42 19.55 -17.62 10.07
CA TYR A 42 20.13 -17.13 11.32
C TYR A 42 21.53 -16.56 11.15
N HIS A 43 22.29 -17.09 10.21
CA HIS A 43 23.61 -16.53 9.86
C HIS A 43 23.53 -15.13 9.25
N TYR A 44 22.48 -14.84 8.43
CA TYR A 44 22.30 -13.52 7.80
C TYR A 44 21.62 -12.52 8.74
N PHE A 45 20.63 -12.94 9.47
CA PHE A 45 19.72 -12.03 10.19
C PHE A 45 19.82 -12.14 11.71
N GLY A 46 20.29 -13.25 12.25
CA GLY A 46 20.30 -13.52 13.69
C GLY A 46 18.93 -13.92 14.23
N ASP A 47 17.89 -13.14 13.96
CA ASP A 47 16.52 -13.35 14.42
C ASP A 47 15.47 -12.81 13.42
N MET A 48 14.19 -13.03 13.77
CA MET A 48 13.05 -12.55 12.97
C MET A 48 12.86 -11.04 13.04
N GLU A 49 13.23 -10.39 14.13
CA GLU A 49 13.11 -8.95 14.29
C GLU A 49 14.07 -8.23 13.34
N SER A 50 15.32 -8.63 13.30
CA SER A 50 16.33 -8.13 12.36
C SER A 50 15.91 -8.38 10.89
N PHE A 51 15.36 -9.56 10.59
CA PHE A 51 14.83 -9.87 9.25
C PHE A 51 13.68 -8.95 8.88
N SER A 52 12.74 -8.72 9.80
CA SER A 52 11.61 -7.80 9.57
C SER A 52 12.07 -6.37 9.34
N GLY A 53 13.12 -5.93 10.04
CA GLY A 53 13.76 -4.64 9.78
C GLY A 53 14.30 -4.52 8.35
N GLU A 54 14.94 -5.58 7.83
CA GLU A 54 15.41 -5.61 6.43
C GLU A 54 14.25 -5.65 5.43
N LEU A 55 13.12 -6.35 5.76
CA LEU A 55 11.90 -6.31 4.95
C LEU A 55 11.33 -4.90 4.87
N MET A 56 11.29 -4.15 5.98
CA MET A 56 10.80 -2.78 5.99
C MET A 56 11.71 -1.85 5.18
N LYS A 57 13.03 -1.98 5.28
CA LYS A 57 13.95 -1.23 4.41
C LYS A 57 13.73 -1.53 2.92
N HIS A 58 13.44 -2.79 2.59
CA HIS A 58 13.10 -3.18 1.23
C HIS A 58 11.76 -2.60 0.78
N HIS A 59 10.74 -2.64 1.65
CA HIS A 59 9.45 -2.02 1.41
C HIS A 59 9.58 -0.52 1.11
N TYR A 60 10.35 0.22 1.90
CA TYR A 60 10.56 1.65 1.69
C TYR A 60 11.10 1.98 0.31
N LYS A 61 12.09 1.22 -0.16
CA LYS A 61 12.66 1.43 -1.51
C LYS A 61 11.64 1.20 -2.62
N LEU A 62 10.78 0.17 -2.47
CA LEU A 62 9.72 -0.11 -3.44
C LEU A 62 8.61 0.93 -3.36
N PHE A 63 8.32 1.40 -2.16
CA PHE A 63 7.30 2.42 -1.92
C PHE A 63 7.70 3.79 -2.49
N ASP A 64 8.96 4.19 -2.36
CA ASP A 64 9.50 5.40 -3.00
C ASP A 64 9.35 5.35 -4.53
N GLN A 65 9.53 4.17 -5.13
CA GLN A 65 9.31 4.02 -6.57
C GLN A 65 7.83 4.08 -6.93
N PHE A 66 6.97 3.49 -6.12
CA PHE A 66 5.52 3.60 -6.26
C PHE A 66 5.05 5.06 -6.18
N LEU A 67 5.54 5.84 -5.21
CA LEU A 67 5.21 7.27 -5.08
C LEU A 67 5.59 8.06 -6.32
N LYS A 68 6.81 7.89 -6.84
CA LYS A 68 7.26 8.57 -8.08
C LYS A 68 6.36 8.25 -9.27
N ASP A 69 5.94 6.99 -9.39
CA ASP A 69 5.06 6.60 -10.48
C ASP A 69 3.65 7.20 -10.29
N ILE A 70 3.13 7.29 -9.07
CA ILE A 70 1.85 7.97 -8.76
C ILE A 70 1.94 9.47 -9.01
N GLU A 71 3.00 10.14 -8.60
CA GLU A 71 3.20 11.58 -8.85
C GLU A 71 3.21 11.94 -10.34
N SER A 72 3.54 10.97 -11.21
CA SER A 72 3.52 11.15 -12.65
C SER A 72 2.12 11.01 -13.28
N CYS A 73 1.12 10.55 -12.53
CA CYS A 73 -0.23 10.36 -13.02
C CYS A 73 -1.01 11.68 -13.09
N ALA A 74 -1.82 11.83 -14.12
CA ALA A 74 -2.74 12.96 -14.26
C ALA A 74 -4.20 12.60 -13.93
N ASN A 75 -4.54 11.31 -13.87
CA ASN A 75 -5.89 10.82 -13.67
C ASN A 75 -5.91 9.61 -12.71
N VAL A 76 -7.05 9.40 -12.05
CA VAL A 76 -7.27 8.19 -11.22
C VAL A 76 -7.32 6.97 -12.13
N ASP A 77 -8.21 7.00 -13.11
CA ASP A 77 -8.39 5.94 -14.10
C ASP A 77 -8.08 6.49 -15.52
N PRO A 78 -7.26 5.82 -16.33
CA PRO A 78 -6.61 4.51 -16.06
C PRO A 78 -5.25 4.60 -15.35
N GLU A 79 -4.64 5.79 -15.24
CA GLU A 79 -3.21 5.95 -14.93
C GLU A 79 -2.87 5.45 -13.53
N SER A 80 -3.53 5.97 -12.47
CA SER A 80 -3.24 5.53 -11.10
C SER A 80 -3.63 4.07 -10.88
N VAL A 81 -4.72 3.58 -11.51
CA VAL A 81 -5.10 2.17 -11.46
C VAL A 81 -4.01 1.27 -12.06
N MET A 82 -3.42 1.67 -13.19
CA MET A 82 -2.31 0.92 -13.79
C MET A 82 -1.05 0.94 -12.93
N VAL A 83 -0.76 2.06 -12.26
CA VAL A 83 0.36 2.15 -11.31
C VAL A 83 0.12 1.25 -10.09
N LEU A 84 -1.11 1.22 -9.54
CA LEU A 84 -1.46 0.29 -8.46
C LEU A 84 -1.21 -1.17 -8.88
N LEU A 85 -1.65 -1.56 -10.08
CA LEU A 85 -1.43 -2.92 -10.61
C LEU A 85 0.06 -3.25 -10.78
N LYS A 86 0.83 -2.32 -11.34
CA LYS A 86 2.29 -2.46 -11.51
C LYS A 86 2.98 -2.70 -10.15
N HIS A 87 2.53 -2.03 -9.11
CA HIS A 87 3.09 -2.09 -7.76
C HIS A 87 2.29 -2.98 -6.80
N LYS A 88 1.57 -3.98 -7.31
CA LYS A 88 0.70 -4.86 -6.50
C LYS A 88 1.37 -5.35 -5.22
N LEU A 89 2.60 -5.87 -5.29
CA LEU A 89 3.33 -6.34 -4.11
C LEU A 89 3.49 -5.25 -3.05
N THR A 90 3.85 -4.04 -3.46
CA THR A 90 4.07 -2.91 -2.56
C THR A 90 2.76 -2.45 -1.91
N VAL A 91 1.68 -2.35 -2.70
CA VAL A 91 0.36 -1.95 -2.21
C VAL A 91 -0.22 -2.99 -1.25
N MET A 92 -0.07 -4.28 -1.55
CA MET A 92 -0.53 -5.36 -0.68
C MET A 92 0.28 -5.43 0.62
N ALA A 93 1.60 -5.23 0.56
CA ALA A 93 2.43 -5.11 1.76
C ALA A 93 1.99 -3.92 2.63
N GLN A 94 1.74 -2.74 2.03
CA GLN A 94 1.23 -1.57 2.73
C GLN A 94 -0.13 -1.84 3.39
N MET A 95 -1.05 -2.54 2.71
CA MET A 95 -2.31 -2.97 3.30
C MET A 95 -2.11 -3.80 4.57
N HIS A 96 -1.17 -4.75 4.55
CA HIS A 96 -0.85 -5.54 5.75
C HIS A 96 -0.25 -4.70 6.87
N LEU A 97 0.59 -3.69 6.57
CA LEU A 97 1.09 -2.74 7.56
C LEU A 97 -0.06 -1.95 8.20
N VAL A 98 -0.99 -1.44 7.39
CA VAL A 98 -2.17 -0.70 7.88
C VAL A 98 -3.06 -1.58 8.77
N ARG A 99 -3.32 -2.82 8.36
CA ARG A 99 -4.17 -3.76 9.12
C ARG A 99 -3.51 -4.22 10.43
N ASN A 100 -2.18 -4.22 10.50
CA ASN A 100 -1.39 -4.63 11.68
C ASN A 100 -0.75 -3.42 12.40
N LYS A 101 -1.34 -2.23 12.30
CA LYS A 101 -0.80 -1.00 12.91
C LYS A 101 -0.62 -1.03 14.43
N SER A 102 -1.30 -1.95 15.12
CA SER A 102 -1.10 -2.17 16.56
C SER A 102 0.18 -2.94 16.88
N ASN A 103 0.83 -3.58 15.89
CA ASN A 103 2.11 -4.24 16.08
C ASN A 103 3.23 -3.17 16.07
N PRO A 104 4.02 -3.04 17.17
CA PRO A 104 5.06 -1.99 17.27
C PRO A 104 6.08 -2.02 16.13
N MET A 105 6.37 -3.20 15.58
CA MET A 105 7.30 -3.38 14.46
C MET A 105 6.83 -2.68 13.18
N PHE A 106 5.51 -2.60 12.95
CA PHE A 106 4.94 -2.04 11.74
C PHE A 106 4.38 -0.62 11.91
N TYR A 107 4.14 -0.19 13.16
CA TYR A 107 3.50 1.11 13.43
C TYR A 107 4.26 2.30 12.83
N GLY A 108 5.56 2.39 13.07
CA GLY A 108 6.38 3.48 12.53
C GLY A 108 6.51 3.45 11.00
N SER A 109 6.45 2.26 10.41
CA SER A 109 6.54 2.07 8.96
C SER A 109 5.30 2.56 8.21
N HIS A 110 4.13 2.50 8.84
CA HIS A 110 2.87 2.95 8.25
C HIS A 110 2.78 4.48 8.18
N GLN A 111 3.07 5.18 9.28
CA GLN A 111 2.90 6.63 9.36
C GLN A 111 3.81 7.41 8.39
N ALA A 112 5.07 6.98 8.25
CA ALA A 112 6.04 7.67 7.41
C ALA A 112 5.62 7.79 5.93
N HIS A 113 4.72 6.93 5.45
CA HIS A 113 4.30 6.89 4.05
C HIS A 113 2.91 7.46 3.81
N ASP A 114 2.08 7.54 4.85
CA ASP A 114 0.67 7.93 4.73
C ASP A 114 0.51 9.38 4.24
N ASP A 115 1.29 10.29 4.79
CA ASP A 115 1.29 11.70 4.41
C ASP A 115 1.79 11.90 2.98
N ASN A 116 2.82 11.16 2.57
CA ASN A 116 3.39 11.27 1.22
C ASN A 116 2.39 10.77 0.15
N VAL A 117 1.69 9.66 0.40
CA VAL A 117 0.64 9.18 -0.51
C VAL A 117 -0.50 10.19 -0.60
N SER A 118 -0.92 10.74 0.53
CA SER A 118 -1.99 11.73 0.57
C SER A 118 -1.63 12.97 -0.26
N GLN A 119 -0.40 13.46 -0.13
CA GLN A 119 0.09 14.59 -0.92
C GLN A 119 0.17 14.27 -2.42
N ALA A 120 0.70 13.10 -2.79
CA ALA A 120 0.82 12.68 -4.19
C ALA A 120 -0.55 12.48 -4.86
N MET A 121 -1.52 11.93 -4.15
CA MET A 121 -2.84 11.63 -4.67
C MET A 121 -3.82 12.83 -4.64
N GLN A 122 -3.57 13.81 -3.79
CA GLN A 122 -4.45 14.97 -3.63
C GLN A 122 -4.81 15.70 -4.93
N PRO A 123 -3.86 16.10 -5.81
CA PRO A 123 -4.19 16.78 -7.06
C PRO A 123 -4.98 15.90 -8.03
N ILE A 124 -4.70 14.60 -8.05
CA ILE A 124 -5.36 13.61 -8.89
C ILE A 124 -6.83 13.45 -8.47
N TRP A 125 -7.08 13.31 -7.15
CA TRP A 125 -8.42 13.20 -6.58
C TRP A 125 -9.18 14.51 -6.60
N SER A 126 -8.51 15.67 -6.44
CA SER A 126 -9.13 16.98 -6.63
C SER A 126 -9.78 17.11 -8.01
N LYS A 127 -9.04 16.71 -9.04
CA LYS A 127 -9.54 16.67 -10.42
C LYS A 127 -10.67 15.65 -10.60
N HIS A 128 -10.52 14.44 -10.07
CA HIS A 128 -11.47 13.35 -10.22
C HIS A 128 -12.83 13.66 -9.55
N LEU A 129 -12.79 14.32 -8.39
CA LEU A 129 -13.96 14.76 -7.64
C LEU A 129 -14.52 16.12 -8.09
N ASN A 130 -13.80 16.84 -8.95
CA ASN A 130 -14.11 18.22 -9.36
C ASN A 130 -14.17 19.21 -8.17
N ILE A 131 -13.27 19.04 -7.20
CA ILE A 131 -13.15 19.89 -6.01
C ILE A 131 -11.79 20.58 -6.03
N PHE A 132 -11.75 21.86 -6.45
CA PHE A 132 -10.49 22.59 -6.67
C PHE A 132 -10.16 23.61 -5.57
N ASN A 133 -11.16 24.09 -4.84
CA ASN A 133 -11.01 25.24 -3.93
C ASN A 133 -10.90 24.82 -2.45
N ASN A 134 -10.85 23.52 -2.16
CA ASN A 134 -10.79 23.01 -0.79
C ASN A 134 -9.86 21.80 -0.67
N PRO A 135 -8.53 22.01 -0.65
CA PRO A 135 -7.54 20.93 -0.59
C PRO A 135 -7.66 20.10 0.71
N GLU A 136 -8.07 20.71 1.81
CA GLU A 136 -8.28 20.01 3.08
C GLU A 136 -9.42 18.99 2.99
N LEU A 137 -10.52 19.40 2.37
CA LEU A 137 -11.67 18.51 2.13
C LEU A 137 -11.29 17.35 1.20
N VAL A 138 -10.52 17.61 0.15
CA VAL A 138 -10.01 16.56 -0.74
C VAL A 138 -9.14 15.57 0.03
N SER A 139 -8.28 16.04 0.93
CA SER A 139 -7.44 15.18 1.76
C SER A 139 -8.27 14.33 2.72
N GLN A 140 -9.34 14.88 3.32
CA GLN A 140 -10.26 14.12 4.18
C GLN A 140 -10.98 13.03 3.37
N TYR A 141 -11.51 13.36 2.18
CA TYR A 141 -12.15 12.39 1.30
C TYR A 141 -11.17 11.30 0.84
N PHE A 142 -9.95 11.69 0.47
CA PHE A 142 -8.92 10.72 0.10
C PHE A 142 -8.60 9.76 1.25
N SER A 143 -8.52 10.23 2.49
CA SER A 143 -8.32 9.36 3.65
C SER A 143 -9.45 8.33 3.81
N MET A 144 -10.72 8.74 3.64
CA MET A 144 -11.87 7.83 3.65
C MET A 144 -11.79 6.80 2.52
N ILE A 145 -11.46 7.23 1.30
CA ILE A 145 -11.30 6.37 0.14
C ILE A 145 -10.18 5.34 0.38
N ARG A 146 -9.05 5.78 0.89
CA ARG A 146 -7.91 4.93 1.20
C ARG A 146 -8.27 3.86 2.25
N ASP A 147 -8.97 4.24 3.31
CA ASP A 147 -9.39 3.30 4.36
C ASP A 147 -10.39 2.28 3.79
N MET A 148 -11.34 2.72 2.98
CA MET A 148 -12.26 1.84 2.25
C MET A 148 -11.49 0.89 1.31
N PHE A 149 -10.54 1.41 0.54
CA PHE A 149 -9.69 0.64 -0.35
C PHE A 149 -8.93 -0.46 0.40
N TYR A 150 -8.19 -0.12 1.46
CA TYR A 150 -7.44 -1.10 2.25
C TYR A 150 -8.33 -2.10 3.00
N SER A 151 -9.57 -1.75 3.30
CA SER A 151 -10.52 -2.69 3.93
C SER A 151 -11.02 -3.76 2.94
N ARG A 152 -11.08 -3.46 1.64
CA ARG A 152 -11.73 -4.29 0.61
C ARG A 152 -10.77 -5.06 -0.28
N ILE A 153 -9.52 -4.59 -0.45
CA ILE A 153 -8.56 -5.28 -1.32
C ILE A 153 -8.08 -6.59 -0.71
N THR A 154 -7.91 -7.57 -1.59
CA THR A 154 -7.30 -8.87 -1.31
C THR A 154 -6.35 -9.22 -2.45
N TRP A 155 -5.50 -10.20 -2.25
CA TRP A 155 -4.61 -10.67 -3.31
C TRP A 155 -5.37 -11.13 -4.58
N SER A 156 -6.54 -11.76 -4.39
CA SER A 156 -7.34 -12.33 -5.49
C SER A 156 -8.18 -11.30 -6.24
N ASN A 157 -8.66 -10.24 -5.56
CA ASN A 157 -9.50 -9.23 -6.21
C ASN A 157 -8.71 -8.01 -6.71
N PHE A 158 -7.39 -8.00 -6.60
CA PHE A 158 -6.54 -6.90 -7.04
C PHE A 158 -6.40 -6.92 -8.57
N THR A 159 -7.45 -6.55 -9.26
CA THR A 159 -7.61 -6.52 -10.72
C THR A 159 -7.98 -5.11 -11.18
N TYR A 160 -7.80 -4.82 -12.48
CA TYR A 160 -8.16 -3.51 -13.03
C TYR A 160 -9.63 -3.16 -12.77
N ASP A 161 -10.54 -4.07 -13.12
CA ASP A 161 -11.99 -3.83 -13.00
C ASP A 161 -12.40 -3.55 -11.55
N PHE A 162 -11.81 -4.26 -10.60
CA PHE A 162 -12.09 -4.04 -9.18
C PHE A 162 -11.56 -2.70 -8.67
N LEU A 163 -10.33 -2.33 -9.06
CA LEU A 163 -9.71 -1.07 -8.64
C LEU A 163 -10.39 0.15 -9.26
N SER A 164 -10.71 0.08 -10.55
CA SER A 164 -11.50 1.10 -11.26
C SER A 164 -12.90 1.22 -10.65
N GLY A 165 -13.55 0.09 -10.37
CA GLY A 165 -14.87 0.07 -9.74
C GLY A 165 -14.89 0.72 -8.34
N ILE A 166 -13.86 0.47 -7.50
CA ILE A 166 -13.73 1.16 -6.21
C ILE A 166 -13.57 2.67 -6.40
N ALA A 167 -12.79 3.11 -7.38
CA ALA A 167 -12.56 4.53 -7.60
C ALA A 167 -13.86 5.26 -8.02
N GLU A 168 -14.65 4.68 -8.91
CA GLU A 168 -15.94 5.26 -9.32
C GLU A 168 -16.98 5.20 -8.20
N GLU A 169 -17.07 4.08 -7.46
CA GLU A 169 -17.95 3.99 -6.29
C GLU A 169 -17.63 5.08 -5.24
N ALA A 170 -16.33 5.26 -4.96
CA ALA A 170 -15.87 6.29 -4.03
C ALA A 170 -16.26 7.70 -4.49
N LYS A 171 -16.08 8.00 -5.77
CA LYS A 171 -16.48 9.26 -6.38
C LYS A 171 -17.98 9.50 -6.24
N ASP A 172 -18.81 8.53 -6.57
CA ASP A 172 -20.26 8.63 -6.47
C ASP A 172 -20.73 8.90 -5.03
N ILE A 173 -20.16 8.21 -4.05
CA ILE A 173 -20.48 8.42 -2.63
C ILE A 173 -20.12 9.84 -2.21
N ILE A 174 -18.93 10.32 -2.56
CA ILE A 174 -18.45 11.64 -2.15
C ILE A 174 -19.25 12.76 -2.82
N ILE A 175 -19.56 12.63 -4.11
CA ILE A 175 -20.39 13.61 -4.82
C ILE A 175 -21.77 13.72 -4.15
N ARG A 176 -22.41 12.61 -3.80
CA ARG A 176 -23.71 12.64 -3.08
C ARG A 176 -23.59 13.36 -1.74
N ILE A 177 -22.59 13.02 -0.92
CA ILE A 177 -22.36 13.67 0.39
C ILE A 177 -22.13 15.18 0.20
N HIS A 178 -21.37 15.58 -0.83
CA HIS A 178 -21.07 16.97 -1.07
C HIS A 178 -22.31 17.75 -1.52
N THR A 179 -23.09 17.21 -2.45
CA THR A 179 -24.35 17.82 -2.93
C THR A 179 -25.40 17.95 -1.83
N GLU A 180 -25.54 16.95 -0.97
CA GLU A 180 -26.48 17.00 0.18
C GLU A 180 -26.10 18.09 1.18
N LYS A 181 -24.80 18.30 1.43
CA LYS A 181 -24.33 19.39 2.29
C LYS A 181 -24.59 20.77 1.70
N GLU A 182 -24.36 20.97 0.40
CA GLU A 182 -24.63 22.24 -0.27
C GLU A 182 -26.12 22.58 -0.24
N ASN A 183 -27.00 21.61 -0.46
CA ASN A 183 -28.47 21.78 -0.39
C ASN A 183 -28.98 22.02 1.04
N SER A 184 -28.29 21.60 2.07
CA SER A 184 -28.67 21.81 3.48
C SER A 184 -28.21 23.17 4.04
N VAL A 185 -27.28 23.85 3.37
CA VAL A 185 -26.75 25.17 3.77
C VAL A 185 -27.46 26.32 3.04
N ASN A 186 -28.17 26.07 1.94
CA ASN A 186 -29.00 27.02 1.19
C ASN A 186 -30.45 26.50 1.14
N PRO A 187 -31.28 26.69 2.20
CA PRO A 187 -32.69 26.37 2.18
C PRO A 187 -33.53 27.40 1.36
#